data_a1cd9eae5d5ff3d3d8cec64d21562b4f
#
_entry.id   a1cd9eae5d5ff3d3d8cec64d21562b4f
#
_cell.length_a   1.000
_cell.length_b   1.000
_cell.length_c   1.000
_cell.angle_alpha   90.00
_cell.angle_beta   90.00
_cell.angle_gamma   90.00
#
_symmetry.space_group_name_H-M   'P 1'
#
loop_
_entity.id
_entity.type
_entity.pdbx_description
1 polymer ?
#
loop_
_entity_poly.entity_id
_entity_poly.type
_entity_poly.pdbx_seq_one_letter_code
_entity_poly.pdbx_strand_id
1 'polypeptide(L)'
;QMCIRDSVMDWSAVACMFSVGFVMFAGAGSNLNQAFGWQIWVGAVAMLVLMLIVGRFDVDKVSSVIGWATPLLVVFVLIGSIYSFTQMDPSWSEISEYAQNEVTRADGTPYWWLGALNHTGLNALCGVSMAIVMAGDEFDTKSSRLGGILGGVIYAVMLALLVASLLIQVQSVNGADMPLLAVIDNVDPVLGFIMTWVIFLMVFNTCLGMFYALAKRLTRKKPERFYPVYAIACVVGFGLSFAGFQPLVSSLYPILGYLGLFVMAVMTVVYLRHRSELKEEGERRSDAVEGEGDADVDDLASDSNLDDDDFREALQDEIDAGEEDNSKRSLNDLL
;
A
#
# COMPACT_ATOMS: atom_id res chain seq x y z
N GLN A 1 -26.23 -9.89 -14.18
CA GLN A 1 -25.18 -8.92 -14.67
C GLN A 1 -24.21 -8.48 -13.57
N MET A 2 -24.56 -8.60 -12.27
CA MET A 2 -23.63 -8.31 -11.15
C MET A 2 -22.40 -9.24 -11.16
N CYS A 3 -22.57 -10.53 -11.34
CA CYS A 3 -21.47 -11.51 -11.22
C CYS A 3 -20.28 -11.30 -12.17
N ILE A 4 -20.46 -10.76 -13.38
CA ILE A 4 -19.36 -10.56 -14.34
C ILE A 4 -18.51 -9.36 -13.94
N ARG A 5 -19.14 -8.27 -13.49
CA ARG A 5 -18.47 -7.04 -13.05
C ARG A 5 -17.60 -7.29 -11.81
N ASP A 6 -18.15 -8.00 -10.83
CA ASP A 6 -17.46 -8.34 -9.59
C ASP A 6 -16.29 -9.29 -9.87
N SER A 7 -16.47 -10.26 -10.78
CA SER A 7 -15.39 -11.15 -11.20
C SER A 7 -14.23 -10.43 -11.89
N VAL A 8 -14.50 -9.42 -12.73
CA VAL A 8 -13.44 -8.63 -13.40
C VAL A 8 -12.68 -7.79 -12.38
N MET A 9 -13.37 -7.16 -11.42
CA MET A 9 -12.72 -6.40 -10.36
C MET A 9 -11.88 -7.31 -9.46
N ASP A 10 -12.36 -8.49 -9.14
CA ASP A 10 -11.65 -9.49 -8.36
C ASP A 10 -10.36 -9.95 -9.03
N TRP A 11 -10.42 -10.32 -10.31
CA TRP A 11 -9.24 -10.77 -11.04
C TRP A 11 -8.25 -9.64 -11.29
N SER A 12 -8.71 -8.40 -11.49
CA SER A 12 -7.82 -7.23 -11.62
C SER A 12 -7.05 -6.95 -10.32
N ALA A 13 -7.70 -7.09 -9.16
CA ALA A 13 -7.05 -6.96 -7.87
C ALA A 13 -6.03 -8.09 -7.63
N VAL A 14 -6.38 -9.34 -7.96
CA VAL A 14 -5.47 -10.50 -7.88
C VAL A 14 -4.24 -10.29 -8.76
N ALA A 15 -4.43 -9.84 -10.01
CA ALA A 15 -3.34 -9.55 -10.93
C ALA A 15 -2.44 -8.42 -10.41
N CYS A 16 -3.04 -7.35 -9.84
CA CYS A 16 -2.31 -6.25 -9.24
C CYS A 16 -1.47 -6.72 -8.05
N MET A 17 -2.09 -7.39 -7.07
CA MET A 17 -1.40 -7.88 -5.87
C MET A 17 -0.23 -8.80 -6.23
N PHE A 18 -0.43 -9.72 -7.17
CA PHE A 18 0.62 -10.61 -7.63
C PHE A 18 1.74 -9.86 -8.34
N SER A 19 1.39 -8.94 -9.26
CA SER A 19 2.37 -8.19 -10.05
C SER A 19 3.22 -7.26 -9.19
N VAL A 20 2.60 -6.49 -8.30
CA VAL A 20 3.34 -5.64 -7.36
C VAL A 20 4.17 -6.50 -6.41
N GLY A 21 3.62 -7.60 -5.90
CA GLY A 21 4.32 -8.51 -5.00
C GLY A 21 5.61 -9.06 -5.61
N PHE A 22 5.62 -9.54 -6.85
CA PHE A 22 6.85 -10.10 -7.41
C PHE A 22 7.87 -9.02 -7.84
N VAL A 23 7.43 -7.81 -8.18
CA VAL A 23 8.33 -6.67 -8.38
C VAL A 23 9.09 -6.33 -7.10
N MET A 24 8.47 -6.51 -5.92
CA MET A 24 9.13 -6.30 -4.62
C MET A 24 10.30 -7.26 -4.40
N PHE A 25 10.26 -8.51 -4.87
CA PHE A 25 11.43 -9.40 -4.83
C PHE A 25 12.61 -8.84 -5.63
N ALA A 26 12.34 -8.33 -6.84
CA ALA A 26 13.36 -7.67 -7.64
C ALA A 26 13.89 -6.40 -6.97
N GLY A 27 13.00 -5.60 -6.35
CA GLY A 27 13.34 -4.40 -5.60
C GLY A 27 14.24 -4.67 -4.39
N ALA A 28 13.98 -5.75 -3.63
CA ALA A 28 14.86 -6.16 -2.54
C ALA A 28 16.26 -6.54 -3.04
N GLY A 29 16.34 -7.24 -4.18
CA GLY A 29 17.60 -7.56 -4.83
C GLY A 29 18.38 -6.33 -5.28
N SER A 30 17.72 -5.41 -5.99
CA SER A 30 18.30 -4.14 -6.44
C SER A 30 18.77 -3.25 -5.28
N ASN A 31 17.99 -3.18 -4.21
CA ASN A 31 18.36 -2.39 -3.02
C ASN A 31 19.69 -2.86 -2.41
N LEU A 32 19.86 -4.16 -2.18
CA LEU A 32 21.10 -4.71 -1.64
C LEU A 32 22.26 -4.68 -2.65
N ASN A 33 21.96 -4.79 -3.94
CA ASN A 33 22.96 -4.62 -4.98
C ASN A 33 23.50 -3.19 -5.02
N GLN A 34 22.63 -2.18 -4.99
CA GLN A 34 23.02 -0.77 -5.00
C GLN A 34 23.83 -0.39 -3.76
N ALA A 35 23.45 -0.89 -2.58
CA ALA A 35 24.10 -0.55 -1.31
C ALA A 35 25.43 -1.27 -1.09
N PHE A 36 25.50 -2.57 -1.44
CA PHE A 36 26.64 -3.43 -1.07
C PHE A 36 27.36 -4.05 -2.25
N GLY A 37 26.87 -3.84 -3.48
CA GLY A 37 27.39 -4.51 -4.67
C GLY A 37 27.11 -6.01 -4.72
N TRP A 38 26.21 -6.54 -3.87
CA TRP A 38 25.86 -7.94 -3.85
C TRP A 38 25.08 -8.33 -5.11
N GLN A 39 25.16 -9.58 -5.49
CA GLN A 39 24.38 -10.07 -6.64
C GLN A 39 22.87 -9.96 -6.33
N ILE A 40 22.07 -9.49 -7.28
CA ILE A 40 20.63 -9.20 -7.13
C ILE A 40 19.85 -10.41 -6.55
N TRP A 41 20.22 -11.63 -6.96
CA TRP A 41 19.55 -12.82 -6.47
C TRP A 41 19.72 -13.05 -4.96
N VAL A 42 20.78 -12.54 -4.34
CA VAL A 42 21.02 -12.71 -2.88
C VAL A 42 19.94 -12.00 -2.09
N GLY A 43 19.60 -10.75 -2.46
CA GLY A 43 18.54 -9.99 -1.82
C GLY A 43 17.16 -10.62 -2.05
N ALA A 44 16.92 -11.10 -3.27
CA ALA A 44 15.66 -11.78 -3.60
C ALA A 44 15.48 -13.10 -2.83
N VAL A 45 16.55 -13.90 -2.65
CA VAL A 45 16.52 -15.13 -1.83
C VAL A 45 16.31 -14.80 -0.35
N ALA A 46 17.04 -13.82 0.18
CA ALA A 46 16.85 -13.38 1.57
C ALA A 46 15.39 -12.98 1.82
N MET A 47 14.81 -12.23 0.89
CA MET A 47 13.41 -11.85 0.91
C MET A 47 12.48 -13.08 0.90
N LEU A 48 12.71 -14.03 -0.01
CA LEU A 48 11.89 -15.24 -0.11
C LEU A 48 11.92 -16.06 1.19
N VAL A 49 13.11 -16.24 1.77
CA VAL A 49 13.25 -16.97 3.04
C VAL A 49 12.47 -16.29 4.16
N LEU A 50 12.60 -14.96 4.28
CA LEU A 50 11.84 -14.19 5.27
C LEU A 50 10.33 -14.31 5.03
N MET A 51 9.87 -14.21 3.78
CA MET A 51 8.47 -14.36 3.42
C MET A 51 7.91 -15.73 3.84
N LEU A 52 8.63 -16.81 3.54
CA LEU A 52 8.20 -18.17 3.89
C LEU A 52 8.20 -18.43 5.39
N ILE A 53 9.12 -17.83 6.14
CA ILE A 53 9.18 -17.93 7.60
C ILE A 53 8.00 -17.16 8.20
N VAL A 54 7.86 -15.88 7.84
CA VAL A 54 6.87 -14.96 8.44
C VAL A 54 5.44 -15.33 8.04
N GLY A 55 5.23 -15.84 6.84
CA GLY A 55 3.92 -16.31 6.40
C GLY A 55 3.33 -17.50 7.18
N ARG A 56 4.12 -18.09 8.12
CA ARG A 56 3.64 -19.10 9.08
C ARG A 56 3.11 -18.51 10.37
N PHE A 57 3.47 -17.27 10.65
CA PHE A 57 3.03 -16.56 11.85
C PHE A 57 1.80 -15.71 11.54
N ASP A 58 1.18 -15.21 12.59
CA ASP A 58 0.10 -14.24 12.49
C ASP A 58 0.66 -12.93 11.93
N VAL A 59 0.24 -12.60 10.70
CA VAL A 59 0.79 -11.47 9.94
C VAL A 59 0.48 -10.14 10.60
N ASP A 60 -0.61 -10.04 11.34
CA ASP A 60 -1.03 -8.79 11.98
C ASP A 60 -0.01 -8.37 13.05
N LYS A 61 0.52 -9.31 13.82
CA LYS A 61 1.59 -9.05 14.80
C LYS A 61 2.90 -8.63 14.15
N VAL A 62 3.24 -9.24 13.02
CA VAL A 62 4.48 -8.94 12.28
C VAL A 62 4.36 -7.58 11.58
N SER A 63 3.23 -7.29 10.95
CA SER A 63 2.95 -6.02 10.28
C SER A 63 3.03 -4.83 11.25
N SER A 64 2.54 -5.00 12.48
CA SER A 64 2.64 -3.98 13.53
C SER A 64 4.09 -3.61 13.87
N VAL A 65 4.97 -4.60 13.97
CA VAL A 65 6.41 -4.36 14.25
C VAL A 65 7.09 -3.64 13.08
N ILE A 66 6.75 -4.03 11.85
CA ILE A 66 7.34 -3.42 10.65
C ILE A 66 6.75 -2.02 10.39
N GLY A 67 5.57 -1.71 10.91
CA GLY A 67 4.94 -0.40 10.83
C GLY A 67 5.84 0.75 11.33
N TRP A 68 6.75 0.48 12.25
CA TRP A 68 7.78 1.43 12.71
C TRP A 68 8.77 1.87 11.62
N ALA A 69 8.91 1.13 10.54
CA ALA A 69 9.75 1.52 9.42
C ALA A 69 9.20 2.76 8.67
N THR A 70 7.88 2.96 8.69
CA THR A 70 7.25 4.09 7.99
C THR A 70 7.63 5.46 8.58
N PRO A 71 7.53 5.71 9.90
CA PRO A 71 8.02 6.97 10.49
C PRO A 71 9.50 7.22 10.21
N LEU A 72 10.31 6.17 10.23
CA LEU A 72 11.74 6.28 9.94
C LEU A 72 11.99 6.68 8.48
N LEU A 73 11.24 6.13 7.54
CA LEU A 73 11.29 6.56 6.14
C LEU A 73 10.93 8.04 5.98
N VAL A 74 9.89 8.51 6.68
CA VAL A 74 9.51 9.94 6.67
C VAL A 74 10.68 10.82 7.12
N VAL A 75 11.39 10.42 8.17
CA VAL A 75 12.58 11.14 8.64
C VAL A 75 13.66 11.16 7.56
N PHE A 76 13.93 10.06 6.88
CA PHE A 76 14.92 10.01 5.80
C PHE A 76 14.52 10.87 4.59
N VAL A 77 13.24 10.90 4.23
CA VAL A 77 12.74 11.80 3.17
C VAL A 77 12.96 13.26 3.56
N LEU A 78 12.71 13.63 4.82
CA LEU A 78 12.97 15.00 5.31
C LEU A 78 14.46 15.32 5.29
N ILE A 79 15.34 14.44 5.78
CA ILE A 79 16.80 14.61 5.76
C ILE A 79 17.28 14.79 4.31
N GLY A 80 16.90 13.88 3.40
CA GLY A 80 17.28 13.96 2.00
C GLY A 80 16.77 15.24 1.31
N SER A 81 15.54 15.67 1.64
CA SER A 81 14.98 16.90 1.10
C SER A 81 15.73 18.13 1.60
N ILE A 82 15.96 18.25 2.91
CA ILE A 82 16.71 19.37 3.50
C ILE A 82 18.12 19.43 2.89
N TYR A 83 18.81 18.30 2.83
CA TYR A 83 20.14 18.22 2.22
C TYR A 83 20.12 18.69 0.76
N SER A 84 19.20 18.18 -0.06
CA SER A 84 19.08 18.56 -1.46
C SER A 84 18.83 20.07 -1.63
N PHE A 85 17.99 20.67 -0.80
CA PHE A 85 17.76 22.12 -0.82
C PHE A 85 18.97 22.94 -0.39
N THR A 86 19.82 22.43 0.50
CA THR A 86 21.07 23.12 0.91
C THR A 86 22.17 23.02 -0.13
N GLN A 87 22.14 22.00 -0.98
CA GLN A 87 23.11 21.73 -2.04
C GLN A 87 22.63 22.23 -3.42
N MET A 88 21.68 23.15 -3.46
CA MET A 88 21.11 23.67 -4.71
C MET A 88 22.05 24.69 -5.36
N ASP A 89 23.18 24.21 -5.88
CA ASP A 89 24.18 24.99 -6.60
C ASP A 89 23.85 25.18 -8.10
N PRO A 90 23.32 24.20 -8.84
CA PRO A 90 22.96 24.41 -10.24
C PRO A 90 21.77 25.36 -10.39
N SER A 91 21.84 26.23 -11.41
CA SER A 91 20.69 27.07 -11.73
C SER A 91 19.48 26.20 -12.12
N TRP A 92 18.27 26.63 -11.77
CA TRP A 92 17.05 25.89 -12.11
C TRP A 92 16.94 25.56 -13.62
N SER A 93 17.52 26.41 -14.48
CA SER A 93 17.59 26.18 -15.93
C SER A 93 18.44 24.96 -16.28
N GLU A 94 19.59 24.77 -15.62
CA GLU A 94 20.49 23.63 -15.87
C GLU A 94 19.86 22.31 -15.39
N ILE A 95 19.22 22.32 -14.24
CA ILE A 95 18.46 21.16 -13.71
C ILE A 95 17.36 20.76 -14.68
N SER A 96 16.59 21.75 -15.16
CA SER A 96 15.46 21.51 -16.08
C SER A 96 15.95 21.01 -17.44
N GLU A 97 17.04 21.57 -17.96
CA GLU A 97 17.64 21.16 -19.23
C GLU A 97 18.17 19.73 -19.15
N TYR A 98 18.90 19.38 -18.09
CA TYR A 98 19.36 18.02 -17.85
C TYR A 98 18.22 17.02 -17.72
N ALA A 99 17.20 17.35 -16.94
CA ALA A 99 16.03 16.48 -16.72
C ALA A 99 15.24 16.23 -18.02
N GLN A 100 15.20 17.21 -18.94
CA GLN A 100 14.51 17.05 -20.21
C GLN A 100 15.31 16.26 -21.25
N ASN A 101 16.63 16.39 -21.27
CA ASN A 101 17.48 15.84 -22.31
C ASN A 101 18.06 14.46 -21.95
N GLU A 102 18.42 14.25 -20.67
CA GLU A 102 19.20 13.07 -20.24
C GLU A 102 18.35 12.04 -19.49
N VAL A 103 17.20 12.45 -18.91
CA VAL A 103 16.36 11.52 -18.17
C VAL A 103 15.30 10.88 -19.06
N THR A 104 15.45 9.59 -19.29
CA THR A 104 14.44 8.81 -20.03
C THR A 104 13.25 8.49 -19.12
N ARG A 105 12.04 8.73 -19.61
CA ARG A 105 10.82 8.35 -18.89
C ARG A 105 10.70 6.84 -18.80
N ALA A 106 10.69 6.33 -17.58
CA ALA A 106 10.61 4.90 -17.32
C ALA A 106 9.28 4.28 -17.78
N ASP A 107 8.20 5.04 -17.78
CA ASP A 107 6.85 4.60 -18.13
C ASP A 107 6.53 4.69 -19.64
N GLY A 108 7.45 5.22 -20.44
CA GLY A 108 7.27 5.37 -21.90
C GLY A 108 6.10 6.29 -22.31
N THR A 109 5.49 7.03 -21.38
CA THR A 109 4.37 7.90 -21.68
C THR A 109 4.84 9.18 -22.40
N PRO A 110 4.11 9.65 -23.44
CA PRO A 110 4.54 10.83 -24.21
C PRO A 110 4.42 12.13 -23.41
N TYR A 111 3.52 12.19 -22.42
CA TYR A 111 3.22 13.39 -21.65
C TYR A 111 3.32 13.12 -20.15
N TRP A 112 3.89 14.06 -19.39
CA TRP A 112 4.07 13.95 -17.94
C TRP A 112 2.74 13.78 -17.17
N TRP A 113 1.67 14.47 -17.60
CA TRP A 113 0.36 14.37 -16.97
C TRP A 113 -0.27 12.98 -17.14
N LEU A 114 0.00 12.33 -18.28
CA LEU A 114 -0.47 10.97 -18.54
C LEU A 114 0.25 9.97 -17.65
N GLY A 115 1.56 10.13 -17.43
CA GLY A 115 2.34 9.35 -16.47
C GLY A 115 1.83 9.54 -15.04
N ALA A 116 1.58 10.78 -14.62
CA ALA A 116 1.02 11.09 -13.31
C ALA A 116 -0.37 10.45 -13.11
N LEU A 117 -1.23 10.54 -14.12
CA LEU A 117 -2.56 9.93 -14.07
C LEU A 117 -2.48 8.39 -14.01
N ASN A 118 -1.60 7.80 -14.82
CA ASN A 118 -1.34 6.37 -14.82
C ASN A 118 -0.83 5.88 -13.44
N HIS A 119 0.12 6.58 -12.85
CA HIS A 119 0.65 6.26 -11.53
C HIS A 119 -0.43 6.39 -10.43
N THR A 120 -1.30 7.40 -10.53
CA THR A 120 -2.46 7.53 -9.64
C THR A 120 -3.40 6.33 -9.77
N GLY A 121 -3.64 5.86 -11.00
CA GLY A 121 -4.44 4.65 -11.24
C GLY A 121 -3.83 3.41 -10.59
N LEU A 122 -2.52 3.20 -10.71
CA LEU A 122 -1.82 2.09 -10.05
C LEU A 122 -1.99 2.15 -8.52
N ASN A 123 -1.74 3.32 -7.93
CA ASN A 123 -1.88 3.50 -6.48
C ASN A 123 -3.33 3.31 -6.01
N ALA A 124 -4.31 3.81 -6.78
CA ALA A 124 -5.72 3.61 -6.47
C ALA A 124 -6.11 2.13 -6.54
N LEU A 125 -5.63 1.37 -7.54
CA LEU A 125 -5.91 -0.05 -7.66
C LEU A 125 -5.38 -0.86 -6.47
N CYS A 126 -4.15 -0.57 -6.03
CA CYS A 126 -3.54 -1.19 -4.86
C CYS A 126 -4.22 -0.71 -3.56
N GLY A 127 -4.44 0.61 -3.43
CA GLY A 127 -4.99 1.24 -2.23
C GLY A 127 -6.45 0.87 -1.98
N VAL A 128 -7.29 0.83 -3.02
CA VAL A 128 -8.70 0.45 -2.89
C VAL A 128 -8.84 -0.98 -2.37
N SER A 129 -8.01 -1.90 -2.85
CA SER A 129 -8.05 -3.29 -2.38
C SER A 129 -7.73 -3.42 -0.89
N MET A 130 -6.78 -2.62 -0.37
CA MET A 130 -6.43 -2.58 1.05
C MET A 130 -7.47 -1.78 1.86
N ALA A 131 -7.92 -0.63 1.33
CA ALA A 131 -8.87 0.23 2.02
C ALA A 131 -10.22 -0.45 2.24
N ILE A 132 -10.70 -1.28 1.31
CA ILE A 132 -11.95 -2.05 1.48
C ILE A 132 -11.81 -3.02 2.67
N VAL A 133 -10.64 -3.67 2.82
CA VAL A 133 -10.43 -4.60 3.95
C VAL A 133 -10.37 -3.83 5.26
N MET A 134 -9.61 -2.72 5.32
CA MET A 134 -9.43 -1.94 6.55
C MET A 134 -10.68 -1.14 6.94
N ALA A 135 -11.40 -0.57 5.96
CA ALA A 135 -12.63 0.19 6.24
C ALA A 135 -13.84 -0.71 6.55
N GLY A 136 -13.76 -2.00 6.19
CA GLY A 136 -14.76 -2.99 6.58
C GLY A 136 -14.73 -3.31 8.07
N ASP A 137 -13.57 -3.14 8.71
CA ASP A 137 -13.37 -3.39 10.13
C ASP A 137 -13.67 -2.13 11.00
N GLU A 138 -13.98 -0.98 10.40
CA GLU A 138 -14.18 0.28 11.11
C GLU A 138 -15.60 0.82 10.91
N PHE A 139 -16.38 0.89 11.99
CA PHE A 139 -17.78 1.31 11.98
C PHE A 139 -17.95 2.83 11.89
N ASP A 140 -16.99 3.64 12.41
CA ASP A 140 -17.08 5.10 12.36
C ASP A 140 -16.67 5.66 10.99
N THR A 141 -17.67 5.93 10.18
CA THR A 141 -17.53 6.51 8.83
C THR A 141 -16.90 7.92 8.85
N LYS A 142 -17.08 8.70 9.93
CA LYS A 142 -16.53 10.07 10.05
C LYS A 142 -15.03 10.02 10.32
N SER A 143 -14.59 9.14 11.23
CA SER A 143 -13.20 8.92 11.58
C SER A 143 -12.42 8.36 10.38
N SER A 144 -12.94 7.36 9.73
CA SER A 144 -12.38 6.74 8.53
C SER A 144 -12.20 7.76 7.38
N ARG A 145 -13.21 8.63 7.15
CA ARG A 145 -13.14 9.68 6.14
C ARG A 145 -12.08 10.74 6.47
N LEU A 146 -12.01 11.20 7.71
CA LEU A 146 -11.03 12.20 8.15
C LEU A 146 -9.61 11.64 8.06
N GLY A 147 -9.41 10.40 8.52
CA GLY A 147 -8.15 9.68 8.42
C GLY A 147 -7.67 9.55 6.97
N GLY A 148 -8.57 9.19 6.05
CA GLY A 148 -8.26 9.11 4.63
C GLY A 148 -7.84 10.45 4.00
N ILE A 149 -8.52 11.55 4.34
CA ILE A 149 -8.18 12.90 3.86
C ILE A 149 -6.81 13.34 4.42
N LEU A 150 -6.60 13.22 5.73
CA LEU A 150 -5.34 13.61 6.37
C LEU A 150 -4.17 12.77 5.85
N GLY A 151 -4.34 11.46 5.74
CA GLY A 151 -3.34 10.57 5.16
C GLY A 151 -2.99 10.94 3.72
N GLY A 152 -4.00 11.25 2.90
CA GLY A 152 -3.81 11.71 1.52
C GLY A 152 -3.04 13.03 1.42
N VAL A 153 -3.33 13.99 2.30
CA VAL A 153 -2.60 15.28 2.33
C VAL A 153 -1.15 15.07 2.76
N ILE A 154 -0.91 14.31 3.82
CA ILE A 154 0.45 14.00 4.30
C ILE A 154 1.23 13.30 3.19
N TYR A 155 0.64 12.30 2.54
CA TYR A 155 1.26 11.60 1.41
C TYR A 155 1.62 12.55 0.27
N ALA A 156 0.71 13.45 -0.12
CA ALA A 156 0.95 14.40 -1.20
C ALA A 156 2.12 15.36 -0.89
N VAL A 157 2.19 15.87 0.35
CA VAL A 157 3.29 16.73 0.79
C VAL A 157 4.61 15.98 0.79
N MET A 158 4.65 14.75 1.33
CA MET A 158 5.85 13.94 1.36
C MET A 158 6.33 13.57 -0.05
N LEU A 159 5.40 13.23 -0.95
CA LEU A 159 5.72 12.95 -2.35
C LEU A 159 6.28 14.19 -3.07
N ALA A 160 5.70 15.37 -2.84
CA ALA A 160 6.19 16.61 -3.43
C ALA A 160 7.61 16.95 -2.95
N LEU A 161 7.89 16.79 -1.65
CA LEU A 161 9.24 16.97 -1.10
C LEU A 161 10.25 15.99 -1.69
N LEU A 162 9.87 14.71 -1.79
CA LEU A 162 10.71 13.68 -2.38
C LEU A 162 11.02 13.99 -3.85
N VAL A 163 10.01 14.31 -4.66
CA VAL A 163 10.20 14.63 -6.08
C VAL A 163 11.07 15.88 -6.26
N ALA A 164 10.87 16.93 -5.45
CA ALA A 164 11.71 18.12 -5.48
C ALA A 164 13.17 17.80 -5.13
N SER A 165 13.39 16.98 -4.10
CA SER A 165 14.72 16.53 -3.70
C SER A 165 15.42 15.75 -4.82
N LEU A 166 14.74 14.79 -5.43
CA LEU A 166 15.28 13.99 -6.53
C LEU A 166 15.53 14.83 -7.79
N LEU A 167 14.71 15.82 -8.06
CA LEU A 167 14.88 16.72 -9.19
C LEU A 167 16.12 17.60 -9.02
N ILE A 168 16.34 18.15 -7.84
CA ILE A 168 17.56 18.93 -7.52
C ILE A 168 18.81 18.06 -7.70
N GLN A 169 18.76 16.83 -7.28
CA GLN A 169 19.87 15.87 -7.32
C GLN A 169 19.86 14.99 -8.59
N VAL A 170 19.12 15.37 -9.64
CA VAL A 170 18.87 14.51 -10.80
C VAL A 170 20.12 13.99 -11.47
N GLN A 171 21.21 14.77 -11.49
CA GLN A 171 22.48 14.36 -12.09
C GLN A 171 23.16 13.22 -11.30
N SER A 172 23.02 13.21 -9.98
CA SER A 172 23.65 12.20 -9.11
C SER A 172 22.82 10.94 -8.96
N VAL A 173 21.50 11.02 -9.15
CA VAL A 173 20.57 9.88 -8.97
C VAL A 173 20.11 9.24 -10.27
N ASN A 174 20.43 9.84 -11.42
CA ASN A 174 20.04 9.31 -12.71
C ASN A 174 20.63 7.92 -12.94
N GLY A 175 19.76 6.94 -13.25
CA GLY A 175 20.16 5.54 -13.44
C GLY A 175 20.25 4.71 -12.15
N ALA A 176 20.06 5.29 -10.97
CA ALA A 176 19.95 4.52 -9.73
C ALA A 176 18.62 3.79 -9.64
N ASP A 177 18.63 2.51 -9.24
CA ASP A 177 17.41 1.73 -9.01
C ASP A 177 16.62 2.25 -7.81
N MET A 178 17.32 2.74 -6.78
CA MET A 178 16.79 3.34 -5.55
C MET A 178 17.30 4.79 -5.41
N PRO A 179 16.66 5.78 -6.07
CA PRO A 179 17.15 7.16 -6.12
C PRO A 179 17.29 7.82 -4.73
N LEU A 180 16.33 7.63 -3.83
CA LEU A 180 16.39 8.17 -2.48
C LEU A 180 17.57 7.61 -1.69
N LEU A 181 17.89 6.32 -1.86
CA LEU A 181 19.09 5.74 -1.23
C LEU A 181 20.35 6.44 -1.71
N ALA A 182 20.47 6.74 -3.01
CA ALA A 182 21.61 7.46 -3.55
C ALA A 182 21.75 8.88 -2.97
N VAL A 183 20.62 9.59 -2.78
CA VAL A 183 20.64 10.90 -2.11
C VAL A 183 21.13 10.79 -0.68
N ILE A 184 20.65 9.82 0.10
CA ILE A 184 21.02 9.66 1.52
C ILE A 184 22.47 9.19 1.66
N ASP A 185 22.96 8.34 0.76
CA ASP A 185 24.36 7.90 0.74
C ASP A 185 25.33 9.07 0.46
N ASN A 186 24.91 10.04 -0.37
CA ASN A 186 25.64 11.28 -0.59
C ASN A 186 25.65 12.20 0.64
N VAL A 187 24.68 12.10 1.55
CA VAL A 187 24.68 12.85 2.83
C VAL A 187 25.71 12.27 3.77
N ASP A 188 25.60 10.99 4.05
CA ASP A 188 26.51 10.25 4.92
C ASP A 188 26.37 8.73 4.67
N PRO A 189 27.49 7.99 4.47
CA PRO A 189 27.47 6.55 4.22
C PRO A 189 26.82 5.73 5.35
N VAL A 190 26.87 6.19 6.61
CA VAL A 190 26.24 5.50 7.73
C VAL A 190 24.72 5.63 7.63
N LEU A 191 24.24 6.82 7.25
CA LEU A 191 22.81 7.02 6.98
C LEU A 191 22.35 6.18 5.79
N GLY A 192 23.15 6.09 4.73
CA GLY A 192 22.90 5.21 3.57
C GLY A 192 22.77 3.74 3.98
N PHE A 193 23.68 3.26 4.84
CA PHE A 193 23.60 1.91 5.40
C PHE A 193 22.29 1.66 6.17
N ILE A 194 21.88 2.57 7.04
CA ILE A 194 20.61 2.46 7.79
C ILE A 194 19.43 2.50 6.83
N MET A 195 19.45 3.43 5.89
CA MET A 195 18.38 3.59 4.89
C MET A 195 18.19 2.33 4.04
N THR A 196 19.26 1.62 3.70
CA THR A 196 19.20 0.34 2.97
C THR A 196 18.32 -0.67 3.69
N TRP A 197 18.49 -0.81 5.01
CA TRP A 197 17.69 -1.73 5.81
C TRP A 197 16.24 -1.25 5.98
N VAL A 198 16.04 0.07 6.07
CA VAL A 198 14.69 0.66 6.12
C VAL A 198 13.95 0.36 4.82
N ILE A 199 14.57 0.58 3.66
CA ILE A 199 13.97 0.24 2.35
C ILE A 199 13.69 -1.26 2.26
N PHE A 200 14.64 -2.10 2.67
CA PHE A 200 14.45 -3.55 2.64
C PHE A 200 13.25 -3.98 3.47
N LEU A 201 13.07 -3.44 4.68
CA LEU A 201 11.92 -3.73 5.54
C LEU A 201 10.61 -3.20 4.94
N MET A 202 10.62 -2.02 4.32
CA MET A 202 9.44 -1.47 3.65
C MET A 202 9.01 -2.31 2.45
N VAL A 203 9.97 -2.72 1.63
CA VAL A 203 9.75 -3.61 0.49
C VAL A 203 9.23 -4.97 0.97
N PHE A 204 9.80 -5.50 2.06
CA PHE A 204 9.33 -6.73 2.70
C PHE A 204 7.88 -6.62 3.18
N ASN A 205 7.54 -5.53 3.89
CA ASN A 205 6.18 -5.31 4.39
C ASN A 205 5.16 -5.24 3.23
N THR A 206 5.48 -4.49 2.18
CA THR A 206 4.63 -4.41 0.99
C THR A 206 4.45 -5.78 0.33
N CYS A 207 5.54 -6.52 0.14
CA CYS A 207 5.54 -7.85 -0.43
C CYS A 207 4.67 -8.82 0.40
N LEU A 208 4.85 -8.78 1.72
CA LEU A 208 4.09 -9.59 2.67
C LEU A 208 2.59 -9.30 2.57
N GLY A 209 2.20 -8.04 2.64
CA GLY A 209 0.81 -7.61 2.52
C GLY A 209 0.17 -8.06 1.20
N MET A 210 0.88 -7.87 0.06
CA MET A 210 0.35 -8.25 -1.26
C MET A 210 0.16 -9.77 -1.41
N PHE A 211 1.16 -10.58 -1.04
CA PHE A 211 1.05 -12.05 -1.15
C PHE A 211 0.10 -12.65 -0.11
N TYR A 212 0.02 -12.06 1.08
CA TYR A 212 -0.92 -12.49 2.11
C TYR A 212 -2.37 -12.22 1.66
N ALA A 213 -2.67 -11.00 1.23
CA ALA A 213 -3.98 -10.64 0.72
C ALA A 213 -4.37 -11.49 -0.52
N LEU A 214 -3.42 -11.72 -1.42
CA LEU A 214 -3.59 -12.61 -2.56
C LEU A 214 -3.97 -14.03 -2.13
N ALA A 215 -3.21 -14.61 -1.21
CA ALA A 215 -3.45 -15.97 -0.71
C ALA A 215 -4.78 -16.08 0.03
N LYS A 216 -5.10 -15.11 0.91
CA LYS A 216 -6.38 -15.04 1.63
C LYS A 216 -7.55 -14.99 0.65
N ARG A 217 -7.44 -14.18 -0.40
CA ARG A 217 -8.48 -14.07 -1.44
C ARG A 217 -8.65 -15.36 -2.25
N LEU A 218 -7.56 -15.98 -2.68
CA LEU A 218 -7.60 -17.23 -3.46
C LEU A 218 -8.09 -18.43 -2.63
N THR A 219 -7.90 -18.39 -1.32
CA THR A 219 -8.27 -19.49 -0.40
C THR A 219 -9.53 -19.21 0.40
N ARG A 220 -10.30 -18.15 0.09
CA ARG A 220 -11.53 -17.77 0.80
C ARG A 220 -12.50 -18.96 1.01
N LYS A 221 -12.59 -19.87 0.05
CA LYS A 221 -13.45 -21.09 0.14
C LYS A 221 -12.78 -22.27 0.86
N LYS A 222 -11.47 -22.24 1.10
CA LYS A 222 -10.66 -23.33 1.70
C LYS A 222 -9.50 -22.76 2.50
N PRO A 223 -9.75 -22.21 3.71
CA PRO A 223 -8.73 -21.58 4.54
C PRO A 223 -7.54 -22.49 4.88
N GLU A 224 -7.77 -23.79 4.98
CA GLU A 224 -6.73 -24.81 5.24
C GLU A 224 -5.60 -24.82 4.20
N ARG A 225 -5.86 -24.30 2.98
CA ARG A 225 -4.90 -24.22 1.88
C ARG A 225 -4.16 -22.88 1.81
N PHE A 226 -4.31 -22.02 2.81
CA PHE A 226 -3.70 -20.69 2.80
C PHE A 226 -2.18 -20.78 2.62
N TYR A 227 -1.48 -21.44 3.54
CA TYR A 227 -0.03 -21.47 3.50
C TYR A 227 0.57 -22.12 2.23
N PRO A 228 0.07 -23.27 1.74
CA PRO A 228 0.53 -23.81 0.45
C PRO A 228 0.35 -22.84 -0.72
N VAL A 229 -0.79 -22.17 -0.83
CA VAL A 229 -1.05 -21.20 -1.92
C VAL A 229 -0.15 -19.98 -1.77
N TYR A 230 0.02 -19.47 -0.56
CA TYR A 230 0.95 -18.39 -0.26
C TYR A 230 2.39 -18.75 -0.65
N ALA A 231 2.89 -19.90 -0.22
CA ALA A 231 4.25 -20.34 -0.51
C ALA A 231 4.48 -20.53 -2.01
N ILE A 232 3.53 -21.15 -2.73
CA ILE A 232 3.60 -21.31 -4.20
C ILE A 232 3.63 -19.94 -4.89
N ALA A 233 2.76 -19.01 -4.48
CA ALA A 233 2.73 -17.67 -5.04
C ALA A 233 4.06 -16.93 -4.81
N CYS A 234 4.65 -17.02 -3.62
CA CYS A 234 5.97 -16.44 -3.31
C CYS A 234 7.08 -17.03 -4.18
N VAL A 235 7.12 -18.37 -4.34
CA VAL A 235 8.15 -19.05 -5.15
C VAL A 235 7.99 -18.69 -6.63
N VAL A 236 6.78 -18.65 -7.15
CA VAL A 236 6.51 -18.22 -8.54
C VAL A 236 6.91 -16.75 -8.72
N GLY A 237 6.53 -15.87 -7.78
CA GLY A 237 6.90 -14.46 -7.79
C GLY A 237 8.42 -14.25 -7.75
N PHE A 238 9.12 -15.00 -6.90
CA PHE A 238 10.58 -15.02 -6.88
C PHE A 238 11.18 -15.43 -8.23
N GLY A 239 10.65 -16.48 -8.85
CA GLY A 239 11.10 -16.89 -10.19
C GLY A 239 10.94 -15.80 -11.25
N LEU A 240 9.82 -15.05 -11.21
CA LEU A 240 9.56 -13.95 -12.14
C LEU A 240 10.43 -12.71 -11.86
N SER A 241 10.89 -12.51 -10.64
CA SER A 241 11.71 -11.35 -10.24
C SER A 241 13.06 -11.27 -10.94
N PHE A 242 13.55 -12.37 -11.51
CA PHE A 242 14.81 -12.40 -12.28
C PHE A 242 14.76 -11.62 -13.60
N ALA A 243 13.59 -11.17 -14.05
CA ALA A 243 13.47 -10.27 -15.20
C ALA A 243 14.10 -8.88 -14.92
N GLY A 244 14.43 -8.57 -13.67
CA GLY A 244 15.05 -7.32 -13.24
C GLY A 244 14.05 -6.27 -12.78
N PHE A 245 14.47 -5.39 -11.86
CA PHE A 245 13.58 -4.39 -11.24
C PHE A 245 13.10 -3.36 -12.26
N GLN A 246 14.00 -2.64 -12.93
CA GLN A 246 13.64 -1.58 -13.88
C GLN A 246 12.78 -2.07 -15.05
N PRO A 247 13.10 -3.18 -15.74
CA PRO A 247 12.25 -3.71 -16.81
C PRO A 247 10.85 -4.08 -16.33
N LEU A 248 10.73 -4.62 -15.11
CA LEU A 248 9.42 -4.96 -14.54
C LEU A 248 8.60 -3.73 -14.22
N VAL A 249 9.20 -2.72 -13.58
CA VAL A 249 8.52 -1.46 -13.28
C VAL A 249 8.08 -0.75 -14.56
N SER A 250 8.97 -0.61 -15.55
CA SER A 250 8.66 0.10 -16.80
C SER A 250 7.60 -0.59 -17.67
N SER A 251 7.45 -1.90 -17.56
CA SER A 251 6.48 -2.65 -18.37
C SER A 251 5.15 -2.88 -17.67
N LEU A 252 5.19 -3.30 -16.38
CA LEU A 252 4.00 -3.72 -15.66
C LEU A 252 3.23 -2.55 -15.04
N TYR A 253 3.94 -1.56 -14.49
CA TYR A 253 3.28 -0.45 -13.80
C TYR A 253 2.37 0.37 -14.73
N PRO A 254 2.75 0.70 -15.98
CA PRO A 254 1.85 1.34 -16.90
C PRO A 254 0.57 0.53 -17.19
N ILE A 255 0.71 -0.78 -17.37
CA ILE A 255 -0.43 -1.67 -17.63
C ILE A 255 -1.39 -1.68 -16.43
N LEU A 256 -0.84 -1.87 -15.22
CA LEU A 256 -1.62 -1.84 -13.98
C LEU A 256 -2.22 -0.45 -13.72
N GLY A 257 -1.52 0.60 -14.07
CA GLY A 257 -2.00 1.96 -13.96
C GLY A 257 -3.24 2.24 -14.83
N TYR A 258 -3.23 1.83 -16.10
CA TYR A 258 -4.41 1.93 -16.95
C TYR A 258 -5.57 1.07 -16.45
N LEU A 259 -5.28 -0.13 -15.95
CA LEU A 259 -6.29 -0.97 -15.32
C LEU A 259 -6.89 -0.29 -14.08
N GLY A 260 -6.05 0.33 -13.25
CA GLY A 260 -6.48 1.09 -12.09
C GLY A 260 -7.34 2.30 -12.43
N LEU A 261 -6.98 3.05 -13.48
CA LEU A 261 -7.80 4.15 -13.99
C LEU A 261 -9.17 3.67 -14.45
N PHE A 262 -9.23 2.53 -15.13
CA PHE A 262 -10.50 1.92 -15.53
C PHE A 262 -11.35 1.57 -14.30
N VAL A 263 -10.78 0.90 -13.29
CA VAL A 263 -11.48 0.56 -12.05
C VAL A 263 -11.96 1.82 -11.33
N MET A 264 -11.12 2.85 -11.23
CA MET A 264 -11.47 4.12 -10.60
C MET A 264 -12.61 4.83 -11.33
N ALA A 265 -12.61 4.83 -12.66
CA ALA A 265 -13.71 5.38 -13.45
C ALA A 265 -15.04 4.63 -13.21
N VAL A 266 -14.99 3.29 -13.18
CA VAL A 266 -16.17 2.46 -12.87
C VAL A 266 -16.69 2.76 -11.47
N MET A 267 -15.83 2.80 -10.46
CA MET A 267 -16.22 3.12 -9.08
C MET A 267 -16.82 4.52 -8.96
N THR A 268 -16.24 5.51 -9.65
CA THR A 268 -16.78 6.87 -9.67
C THR A 268 -18.18 6.91 -10.27
N VAL A 269 -18.41 6.22 -11.38
CA VAL A 269 -19.74 6.14 -12.01
C VAL A 269 -20.75 5.45 -11.09
N VAL A 270 -20.35 4.37 -10.42
CA VAL A 270 -21.21 3.66 -9.46
C VAL A 270 -21.54 4.56 -8.28
N TYR A 271 -20.54 5.23 -7.70
CA TYR A 271 -20.73 6.18 -6.60
C TYR A 271 -21.72 7.30 -6.99
N LEU A 272 -21.54 7.91 -8.17
CA LEU A 272 -22.42 9.00 -8.62
C LEU A 272 -23.85 8.52 -8.84
N ARG A 273 -24.06 7.28 -9.25
CA ARG A 273 -25.40 6.69 -9.48
C ARG A 273 -26.12 6.30 -8.20
N HIS A 274 -25.39 5.84 -7.18
CA HIS A 274 -25.95 5.31 -5.93
C HIS A 274 -25.62 6.20 -4.72
N ARG A 275 -25.29 7.47 -4.97
CA ARG A 275 -24.87 8.41 -3.93
C ARG A 275 -25.90 8.61 -2.80
N SER A 276 -27.20 8.58 -3.14
CA SER A 276 -28.29 8.72 -2.14
C SER A 276 -28.34 7.49 -1.23
N GLU A 277 -28.31 6.30 -1.82
CA GLU A 277 -28.36 5.04 -1.08
C GLU A 277 -27.17 4.86 -0.16
N LEU A 278 -25.96 5.20 -0.66
CA LEU A 278 -24.72 5.16 0.13
C LEU A 278 -24.71 6.18 1.29
N LYS A 279 -25.39 7.31 1.11
CA LYS A 279 -25.49 8.31 2.17
C LYS A 279 -26.46 7.84 3.26
N GLU A 280 -27.60 7.28 2.89
CA GLU A 280 -28.58 6.71 3.81
C GLU A 280 -27.97 5.56 4.63
N GLU A 281 -27.19 4.69 3.97
CA GLU A 281 -26.49 3.61 4.64
C GLU A 281 -25.41 4.13 5.60
N GLY A 282 -24.65 5.17 5.21
CA GLY A 282 -23.68 5.82 6.08
C GLY A 282 -24.29 6.51 7.29
N GLU A 283 -25.46 7.12 7.14
CA GLU A 283 -26.22 7.72 8.26
C GLU A 283 -26.74 6.62 9.21
N ARG A 284 -27.27 5.52 8.65
CA ARG A 284 -27.74 4.37 9.44
C ARG A 284 -26.63 3.73 10.29
N ARG A 285 -25.43 3.54 9.73
CA ARG A 285 -24.27 3.05 10.48
C ARG A 285 -23.79 4.04 11.56
N SER A 286 -23.81 5.33 11.25
CA SER A 286 -23.49 6.38 12.24
C SER A 286 -24.47 6.39 13.40
N ASP A 287 -25.77 6.20 13.12
CA ASP A 287 -26.81 6.16 14.13
C ASP A 287 -26.72 4.88 14.99
N ALA A 288 -26.28 3.76 14.40
CA ALA A 288 -26.03 2.53 15.15
C ALA A 288 -24.84 2.65 16.12
N VAL A 289 -23.81 3.41 15.77
CA VAL A 289 -22.64 3.69 16.63
C VAL A 289 -22.99 4.77 17.70
N GLU A 290 -23.82 5.77 17.35
CA GLU A 290 -24.22 6.83 18.27
C GLU A 290 -25.40 6.41 19.20
N GLY A 291 -26.15 5.37 18.84
CA GLY A 291 -27.24 4.80 19.63
C GLY A 291 -26.69 3.93 20.75
N GLU A 292 -26.57 4.51 21.94
CA GLU A 292 -26.20 3.79 23.15
C GLU A 292 -27.08 2.53 23.35
N GLY A 293 -26.50 1.34 23.17
CA GLY A 293 -26.75 0.13 23.92
C GLY A 293 -28.13 -0.57 23.86
N ASP A 294 -29.18 -0.03 23.23
CA ASP A 294 -30.54 -0.59 23.29
C ASP A 294 -31.16 -0.91 21.90
N ALA A 295 -30.41 -0.76 20.82
CA ALA A 295 -30.88 -1.19 19.51
C ALA A 295 -30.65 -2.70 19.38
N ASP A 296 -31.76 -3.45 19.24
CA ASP A 296 -31.72 -4.89 18.99
C ASP A 296 -30.98 -5.13 17.66
N VAL A 297 -29.80 -5.79 17.73
CA VAL A 297 -28.94 -6.06 16.56
C VAL A 297 -29.70 -6.75 15.44
N ASP A 298 -30.72 -7.53 15.79
CA ASP A 298 -31.60 -8.22 14.85
C ASP A 298 -32.50 -7.26 14.07
N ASP A 299 -32.93 -6.13 14.65
CA ASP A 299 -33.72 -5.11 13.95
C ASP A 299 -32.86 -4.32 12.95
N LEU A 300 -31.64 -3.97 13.31
CA LEU A 300 -30.68 -3.29 12.42
C LEU A 300 -30.24 -4.16 11.24
N ALA A 301 -30.06 -5.46 11.49
CA ALA A 301 -29.66 -6.42 10.46
C ALA A 301 -30.83 -6.82 9.51
N SER A 302 -32.08 -6.81 10.00
CA SER A 302 -33.25 -7.18 9.19
C SER A 302 -33.61 -6.11 8.16
N ASP A 303 -33.26 -4.85 8.42
CA ASP A 303 -33.57 -3.70 7.55
C ASP A 303 -32.41 -3.39 6.57
N SER A 304 -31.21 -3.95 6.82
CA SER A 304 -30.11 -3.89 5.88
C SER A 304 -30.25 -4.99 4.83
N ASN A 305 -30.22 -4.64 3.53
CA ASN A 305 -30.09 -5.60 2.42
C ASN A 305 -28.73 -6.32 2.38
N LEU A 306 -27.98 -6.31 3.47
CA LEU A 306 -26.73 -7.01 3.67
C LEU A 306 -27.07 -8.37 4.31
N ASP A 307 -27.26 -9.37 3.47
CA ASP A 307 -27.36 -10.79 3.81
C ASP A 307 -25.95 -11.33 4.16
N ASP A 308 -25.25 -10.67 5.07
CA ASP A 308 -23.87 -11.00 5.40
C ASP A 308 -23.79 -11.39 6.90
N ASP A 309 -23.72 -12.69 7.13
CA ASP A 309 -23.46 -13.26 8.48
C ASP A 309 -22.15 -12.70 9.09
N ASP A 310 -21.17 -12.35 8.24
CA ASP A 310 -19.91 -11.71 8.62
C ASP A 310 -20.11 -10.30 9.26
N PHE A 311 -21.15 -9.55 8.81
CA PHE A 311 -21.46 -8.24 9.38
C PHE A 311 -22.07 -8.35 10.80
N ARG A 312 -22.91 -9.36 10.99
CA ARG A 312 -23.51 -9.62 12.30
C ARG A 312 -22.46 -10.05 13.34
N GLU A 313 -21.53 -10.90 12.93
CA GLU A 313 -20.45 -11.37 13.77
C GLU A 313 -19.51 -10.23 14.16
N ALA A 314 -19.14 -9.36 13.22
CA ALA A 314 -18.30 -8.19 13.49
C ALA A 314 -18.96 -7.16 14.40
N LEU A 315 -20.27 -6.91 14.22
CA LEU A 315 -21.04 -5.99 15.09
C LEU A 315 -21.16 -6.55 16.52
N GLN A 316 -21.38 -7.85 16.66
CA GLN A 316 -21.47 -8.50 17.95
C GLN A 316 -20.14 -8.48 18.70
N ASP A 317 -19.02 -8.75 18.02
CA ASP A 317 -17.69 -8.71 18.60
C ASP A 317 -17.32 -7.30 19.11
N GLU A 318 -17.78 -6.24 18.44
CA GLU A 318 -17.49 -4.86 18.84
C GLU A 318 -18.37 -4.40 20.01
N ILE A 319 -19.63 -4.86 20.08
CA ILE A 319 -20.52 -4.64 21.22
C ILE A 319 -19.95 -5.34 22.46
N ASP A 320 -19.55 -6.59 22.31
CA ASP A 320 -18.97 -7.40 23.41
C ASP A 320 -17.63 -6.77 23.89
N ALA A 321 -16.80 -6.26 22.98
CA ALA A 321 -15.57 -5.54 23.32
C ALA A 321 -15.83 -4.21 24.05
N GLY A 322 -16.88 -3.47 23.64
CA GLY A 322 -17.31 -2.23 24.29
C GLY A 322 -17.86 -2.46 25.72
N GLU A 323 -18.60 -3.54 25.92
CA GLU A 323 -19.07 -3.93 27.26
C GLU A 323 -17.93 -4.37 28.19
N GLU A 324 -16.90 -5.04 27.65
CA GLU A 324 -15.73 -5.46 28.44
C GLU A 324 -14.87 -4.25 28.85
N ASP A 325 -14.72 -3.22 28.00
CA ASP A 325 -13.99 -1.98 28.32
C ASP A 325 -14.75 -1.13 29.34
N ASN A 326 -16.08 -1.03 29.25
CA ASN A 326 -16.92 -0.34 30.21
C ASN A 326 -16.92 -1.07 31.58
N SER A 327 -16.92 -2.41 31.58
CA SER A 327 -16.82 -3.20 32.82
C SER A 327 -15.46 -2.99 33.50
N LYS A 328 -14.36 -2.92 32.73
CA LYS A 328 -13.01 -2.65 33.27
C LYS A 328 -12.86 -1.22 33.81
N ARG A 329 -13.49 -0.21 33.17
CA ARG A 329 -13.52 1.16 33.67
C ARG A 329 -14.31 1.28 34.97
N SER A 330 -15.48 0.66 35.06
CA SER A 330 -16.30 0.62 36.28
C SER A 330 -15.59 -0.06 37.44
N LEU A 331 -14.77 -1.09 37.22
CA LEU A 331 -13.97 -1.76 38.25
C LEU A 331 -12.78 -0.90 38.71
N ASN A 332 -12.15 -0.13 37.84
CA ASN A 332 -11.05 0.77 38.20
C ASN A 332 -11.50 2.03 38.97
N ASP A 333 -12.75 2.46 38.79
CA ASP A 333 -13.34 3.56 39.56
C ASP A 333 -13.82 3.16 40.95
N LEU A 334 -13.84 1.84 41.27
CA LEU A 334 -14.24 1.27 42.56
C LEU A 334 -13.05 0.77 43.41
N LEU A 335 -11.82 0.82 42.90
CA LEU A 335 -10.57 0.51 43.60
C LEU A 335 -9.71 1.75 43.80
#